data_f9362ef0ac7f20207372f77f57ce9ffb
#
_entry.id   f9362ef0ac7f20207372f77f57ce9ffb
#
_cell.length_a   1.000
_cell.length_b   1.000
_cell.length_c   1.000
_cell.angle_alpha   90.00
_cell.angle_beta   90.00
_cell.angle_gamma   90.00
#
_symmetry.space_group_name_H-M   'P 1'
#
loop_
_entity.id
_entity.type
_entity.pdbx_description
1 polymer ?
#
loop_
_entity_poly.entity_id
_entity_poly.type
_entity_poly.pdbx_seq_one_letter_code
_entity_poly.pdbx_strand_id
1 'polypeptide(L)'
;MGILRIGRFKPYESGLILGITVLAFLLMLMVQTAVGAEEGVKPYPNAPISFTELVDQVANEVVNISTTTVIKRGPGPSQFGPHKQFRDFFGDDFFERFFGQMPKERRQRSLGSGVVIDPKKGYILTNNHVVANAEEINVRLVDGKEYKAEVVGRDPKTDLALIKTKKSLDVKSGAPLGDSDTVKVGEWVMAIGNPFGLERTVTVGILSAKGRVIGAGPYDDFLQTDAAINPGNSGGPLFNMKGEVIGINTAIVATGQGIGFAIPINIAKELLPQLEKGKVIRGWLGVSIQEVTEDIAKSFKLEKAEGALVAEVIEDSPAEKSGLERGDIVISFDGKNVASPNELQRAVANTPPNKRVKAEVIRDGKTRTLTVKVGAMPDEIPETAKAVTTGLGLTVQTLTPELAEQFDWPRDEKGVLITDVESGSAGAEAGLRRGDLVKEINRQAVEDTKQYKRLVGKAKAGESLLLFVKRGSRTFYITLTLESE
;
A
#
# COMPACT_ATOMS: atom_id res chain seq x y z
N MET A 1 -73.12 -12.57 -68.65
CA MET A 1 -72.39 -12.06 -69.87
C MET A 1 -72.17 -10.58 -69.63
N GLY A 2 -71.03 -10.21 -69.03
CA GLY A 2 -70.67 -8.81 -68.68
C GLY A 2 -69.18 -8.63 -68.96
N ILE A 3 -68.89 -7.93 -70.01
CA ILE A 3 -67.57 -7.68 -70.56
C ILE A 3 -66.96 -6.52 -69.78
N LEU A 4 -65.86 -6.77 -69.01
CA LEU A 4 -65.07 -5.71 -68.39
C LEU A 4 -64.24 -4.95 -69.42
N ARG A 5 -64.51 -3.68 -69.60
CA ARG A 5 -63.74 -2.75 -70.45
C ARG A 5 -62.44 -2.38 -69.65
N ILE A 6 -61.30 -2.82 -70.17
CA ILE A 6 -59.99 -2.37 -69.71
C ILE A 6 -59.74 -0.98 -70.28
N GLY A 7 -59.68 0.02 -69.38
CA GLY A 7 -59.33 1.40 -69.78
C GLY A 7 -57.87 1.50 -70.20
N ARG A 8 -57.62 2.10 -71.38
CA ARG A 8 -56.27 2.41 -71.87
C ARG A 8 -55.64 3.48 -71.03
N PHE A 9 -54.60 3.11 -70.32
CA PHE A 9 -53.71 4.08 -69.62
C PHE A 9 -52.95 4.92 -70.67
N LYS A 10 -52.95 6.23 -70.49
CA LYS A 10 -52.24 7.17 -71.37
C LYS A 10 -50.73 7.06 -71.14
N PRO A 11 -49.84 7.05 -72.13
CA PRO A 11 -48.41 6.82 -72.00
C PRO A 11 -47.64 7.90 -71.23
N TYR A 12 -48.27 8.96 -70.77
CA TYR A 12 -47.65 10.07 -70.07
C TYR A 12 -47.51 9.81 -68.56
N GLU A 13 -48.32 8.94 -67.97
CA GLU A 13 -48.28 8.65 -66.55
C GLU A 13 -47.20 7.60 -66.18
N SER A 14 -46.84 6.74 -67.13
CA SER A 14 -45.79 5.73 -66.89
C SER A 14 -44.38 6.30 -66.82
N GLY A 15 -44.10 7.43 -67.48
CA GLY A 15 -42.82 8.13 -67.41
C GLY A 15 -42.60 8.84 -66.07
N LEU A 16 -43.68 9.38 -65.50
CA LEU A 16 -43.62 10.07 -64.22
C LEU A 16 -43.40 9.08 -63.02
N ILE A 17 -44.08 7.93 -63.07
CA ILE A 17 -43.92 6.87 -62.05
C ILE A 17 -42.51 6.26 -62.09
N LEU A 18 -41.99 6.03 -63.34
CA LEU A 18 -40.62 5.50 -63.49
C LEU A 18 -39.56 6.51 -63.00
N GLY A 19 -39.79 7.82 -63.27
CA GLY A 19 -38.91 8.88 -62.76
C GLY A 19 -38.88 8.99 -61.24
N ILE A 20 -40.05 8.86 -60.61
CA ILE A 20 -40.15 8.89 -59.10
C ILE A 20 -39.55 7.66 -58.52
N THR A 21 -39.70 6.46 -59.04
CA THR A 21 -39.08 5.23 -58.54
C THR A 21 -37.60 5.23 -58.77
N VAL A 22 -37.04 5.73 -59.83
CA VAL A 22 -35.59 5.87 -60.03
C VAL A 22 -35.00 6.90 -59.11
N LEU A 23 -35.69 8.04 -58.89
CA LEU A 23 -35.23 9.07 -57.91
C LEU A 23 -35.28 8.55 -56.47
N ALA A 24 -36.32 7.80 -56.10
CA ALA A 24 -36.42 7.16 -54.79
C ALA A 24 -35.32 6.10 -54.57
N PHE A 25 -35.00 5.33 -55.64
CA PHE A 25 -33.91 4.33 -55.55
C PHE A 25 -32.54 4.99 -55.49
N LEU A 26 -32.32 6.10 -56.22
CA LEU A 26 -31.09 6.89 -56.09
C LEU A 26 -30.96 7.59 -54.74
N LEU A 27 -32.06 8.10 -54.16
CA LEU A 27 -32.06 8.64 -52.79
C LEU A 27 -31.80 7.55 -51.77
N MET A 28 -32.35 6.35 -51.95
CA MET A 28 -32.10 5.21 -51.05
C MET A 28 -30.66 4.71 -51.13
N LEU A 29 -30.03 4.74 -52.33
CA LEU A 29 -28.60 4.46 -52.49
C LEU A 29 -27.73 5.55 -51.84
N MET A 30 -28.10 6.84 -51.97
CA MET A 30 -27.37 7.93 -51.30
C MET A 30 -27.51 7.89 -49.79
N VAL A 31 -28.63 7.43 -49.23
CA VAL A 31 -28.81 7.25 -47.80
C VAL A 31 -27.98 6.08 -47.29
N GLN A 32 -27.78 5.02 -48.07
CA GLN A 32 -26.90 3.91 -47.68
C GLN A 32 -25.42 4.27 -47.71
N THR A 33 -25.00 5.26 -48.52
CA THR A 33 -23.61 5.75 -48.49
C THR A 33 -23.37 6.83 -47.43
N ALA A 34 -24.43 7.41 -46.83
CA ALA A 34 -24.37 8.41 -45.77
C ALA A 34 -24.51 7.83 -44.36
N VAL A 35 -24.79 6.53 -44.20
CA VAL A 35 -24.51 5.83 -42.93
C VAL A 35 -22.99 5.75 -42.84
N GLY A 36 -22.42 6.78 -42.22
CA GLY A 36 -21.01 6.89 -41.99
C GLY A 36 -20.49 5.55 -41.45
N ALA A 37 -19.46 5.06 -42.09
CA ALA A 37 -18.65 4.05 -41.46
C ALA A 37 -18.34 4.62 -40.05
N GLU A 38 -19.00 4.08 -39.03
CA GLU A 38 -18.41 4.16 -37.70
C GLU A 38 -16.94 3.80 -37.92
N GLU A 39 -16.03 4.70 -37.59
CA GLU A 39 -14.61 4.34 -37.53
C GLU A 39 -14.55 3.19 -36.55
N GLY A 40 -14.73 2.00 -37.06
CA GLY A 40 -14.59 0.78 -36.28
C GLY A 40 -13.22 0.85 -35.61
N VAL A 41 -13.19 0.62 -34.33
CA VAL A 41 -11.93 0.52 -33.56
C VAL A 41 -10.95 -0.26 -34.40
N LYS A 42 -9.95 0.43 -34.96
CA LYS A 42 -8.92 -0.23 -35.79
C LYS A 42 -8.35 -1.38 -34.99
N PRO A 43 -8.38 -2.60 -35.54
CA PRO A 43 -7.76 -3.73 -34.82
C PRO A 43 -6.33 -3.31 -34.45
N TYR A 44 -5.98 -3.47 -33.19
CA TYR A 44 -4.64 -3.17 -32.70
C TYR A 44 -3.66 -4.07 -33.45
N PRO A 45 -2.87 -3.56 -34.41
CA PRO A 45 -2.02 -4.41 -35.24
C PRO A 45 -0.81 -4.94 -34.50
N ASN A 46 -0.61 -4.57 -33.20
CA ASN A 46 0.60 -4.78 -32.42
C ASN A 46 0.39 -5.55 -31.12
N ALA A 47 -0.68 -6.35 -30.99
CA ALA A 47 -0.71 -7.30 -29.87
C ALA A 47 0.44 -8.31 -30.05
N PRO A 48 1.31 -8.52 -29.04
CA PRO A 48 2.42 -9.46 -29.19
C PRO A 48 1.86 -10.87 -29.41
N ILE A 49 2.37 -11.53 -30.44
CA ILE A 49 2.00 -12.91 -30.76
C ILE A 49 2.58 -13.89 -29.73
N SER A 50 3.73 -13.54 -29.15
CA SER A 50 4.44 -14.33 -28.14
C SER A 50 5.31 -13.41 -27.29
N PHE A 51 5.55 -13.82 -26.05
CA PHE A 51 6.44 -13.16 -25.10
C PHE A 51 7.79 -13.90 -24.95
N THR A 52 8.01 -14.98 -25.71
CA THR A 52 9.17 -15.87 -25.54
C THR A 52 10.48 -15.12 -25.66
N GLU A 53 10.66 -14.29 -26.70
CA GLU A 53 11.88 -13.52 -26.89
C GLU A 53 12.17 -12.57 -25.74
N LEU A 54 11.13 -11.91 -25.21
CA LEU A 54 11.27 -11.01 -24.06
C LEU A 54 11.64 -11.80 -22.80
N VAL A 55 11.01 -12.96 -22.57
CA VAL A 55 11.35 -13.84 -21.44
C VAL A 55 12.82 -14.26 -21.52
N ASP A 56 13.28 -14.69 -22.69
CA ASP A 56 14.68 -15.13 -22.88
C ASP A 56 15.70 -14.02 -22.61
N GLN A 57 15.33 -12.77 -22.91
CA GLN A 57 16.18 -11.61 -22.64
C GLN A 57 16.32 -11.29 -21.16
N VAL A 58 15.22 -11.32 -20.39
CA VAL A 58 15.18 -10.77 -19.01
C VAL A 58 15.24 -11.84 -17.93
N ALA A 59 15.02 -13.08 -18.27
CA ALA A 59 14.80 -14.10 -17.25
C ALA A 59 16.06 -14.48 -16.45
N ASN A 60 17.27 -14.22 -16.97
CA ASN A 60 18.52 -14.48 -16.24
C ASN A 60 18.75 -13.49 -15.09
N GLU A 61 18.03 -12.38 -15.09
CA GLU A 61 18.10 -11.34 -14.07
C GLU A 61 17.13 -11.61 -12.91
N VAL A 62 16.23 -12.61 -13.06
CA VAL A 62 15.27 -13.00 -12.02
C VAL A 62 15.81 -14.18 -11.24
N VAL A 63 15.84 -14.04 -9.92
CA VAL A 63 16.41 -15.03 -9.00
C VAL A 63 15.36 -15.57 -8.04
N ASN A 64 15.55 -16.80 -7.58
CA ASN A 64 14.87 -17.33 -6.40
C ASN A 64 15.59 -16.87 -5.14
N ILE A 65 14.83 -16.50 -4.14
CA ILE A 65 15.31 -16.18 -2.80
C ILE A 65 14.68 -17.16 -1.82
N SER A 66 15.51 -17.95 -1.15
CA SER A 66 15.10 -18.81 -0.06
C SER A 66 15.71 -18.34 1.25
N THR A 67 14.88 -18.20 2.28
CA THR A 67 15.30 -17.76 3.61
C THR A 67 15.06 -18.84 4.64
N THR A 68 15.92 -18.88 5.65
CA THR A 68 15.77 -19.77 6.81
C THR A 68 15.63 -18.91 8.05
N THR A 69 14.58 -19.13 8.83
CA THR A 69 14.36 -18.49 10.12
C THR A 69 14.41 -19.53 11.22
N VAL A 70 15.16 -19.27 12.30
CA VAL A 70 15.15 -20.12 13.50
C VAL A 70 14.20 -19.51 14.51
N ILE A 71 13.11 -20.18 14.76
CA ILE A 71 12.15 -19.78 15.79
C ILE A 71 12.72 -20.17 17.15
N LYS A 72 13.25 -19.20 17.90
CA LYS A 72 13.60 -19.41 19.32
C LYS A 72 12.32 -19.46 20.12
N ARG A 73 12.02 -20.59 20.76
CA ARG A 73 10.88 -20.74 21.68
C ARG A 73 11.04 -19.76 22.85
N GLY A 74 10.16 -18.76 22.95
CA GLY A 74 9.69 -18.22 24.21
C GLY A 74 8.43 -18.99 24.60
N PRO A 75 8.11 -19.17 25.88
CA PRO A 75 6.85 -19.76 26.30
C PRO A 75 5.71 -18.78 26.02
N GLY A 76 4.93 -19.03 24.95
CA GLY A 76 3.75 -18.27 24.56
C GLY A 76 3.58 -18.21 23.05
N PRO A 77 2.37 -18.21 22.51
CA PRO A 77 2.14 -17.96 21.09
C PRO A 77 2.58 -16.51 20.80
N SER A 78 3.70 -16.34 20.09
CA SER A 78 4.18 -15.02 19.68
C SER A 78 3.22 -14.45 18.63
N GLN A 79 2.17 -13.76 19.09
CA GLN A 79 1.26 -12.96 18.25
C GLN A 79 1.92 -11.66 17.73
N PHE A 80 3.20 -11.44 18.03
CA PHE A 80 3.93 -10.22 17.72
C PHE A 80 5.12 -10.50 16.80
N GLY A 81 4.84 -10.67 15.49
CA GLY A 81 5.87 -10.62 14.48
C GLY A 81 5.56 -9.47 13.49
N PRO A 82 6.57 -8.94 12.78
CA PRO A 82 6.39 -7.92 11.75
C PRO A 82 5.45 -8.36 10.60
N HIS A 83 5.04 -9.62 10.59
CA HIS A 83 4.06 -10.17 9.67
C HIS A 83 2.59 -9.93 10.10
N LYS A 84 2.31 -9.39 11.29
CA LYS A 84 0.92 -9.22 11.74
C LYS A 84 0.16 -8.25 10.85
N GLN A 85 0.73 -7.08 10.54
CA GLN A 85 0.10 -6.11 9.64
C GLN A 85 -0.13 -6.68 8.24
N PHE A 86 0.82 -7.48 7.76
CA PHE A 86 0.72 -8.15 6.46
C PHE A 86 -0.34 -9.26 6.50
N ARG A 87 -0.39 -10.03 7.58
CA ARG A 87 -1.37 -11.10 7.80
C ARG A 87 -2.78 -10.54 8.01
N ASP A 88 -2.92 -9.49 8.81
CA ASP A 88 -4.20 -8.82 9.07
C ASP A 88 -4.77 -8.20 7.79
N PHE A 89 -3.91 -7.78 6.85
CA PHE A 89 -4.30 -7.20 5.57
C PHE A 89 -4.61 -8.25 4.48
N PHE A 90 -3.76 -9.30 4.35
CA PHE A 90 -3.91 -10.32 3.30
C PHE A 90 -4.76 -11.52 3.73
N GLY A 91 -5.15 -11.61 5.01
CA GLY A 91 -5.91 -12.70 5.60
C GLY A 91 -5.06 -13.92 5.96
N ASP A 92 -5.52 -14.65 6.97
CA ASP A 92 -4.87 -15.89 7.43
C ASP A 92 -4.79 -16.94 6.33
N ASP A 93 -5.80 -17.07 5.49
CA ASP A 93 -5.84 -18.00 4.36
C ASP A 93 -4.73 -17.75 3.32
N PHE A 94 -4.43 -16.47 3.03
CA PHE A 94 -3.32 -16.11 2.16
C PHE A 94 -1.99 -16.44 2.82
N PHE A 95 -1.86 -16.09 4.09
CA PHE A 95 -0.65 -16.36 4.86
C PHE A 95 -0.40 -17.86 5.01
N GLU A 96 -1.42 -18.65 5.30
CA GLU A 96 -1.31 -20.11 5.37
C GLU A 96 -1.00 -20.75 4.01
N ARG A 97 -1.58 -20.28 2.93
CA ARG A 97 -1.24 -20.74 1.57
C ARG A 97 0.16 -20.34 1.14
N PHE A 98 0.64 -19.18 1.58
CA PHE A 98 1.96 -18.66 1.21
C PHE A 98 3.08 -19.26 2.05
N PHE A 99 2.85 -19.41 3.36
CA PHE A 99 3.85 -19.87 4.32
C PHE A 99 3.61 -21.29 4.86
N GLY A 100 2.49 -21.93 4.52
CA GLY A 100 2.11 -23.28 4.89
C GLY A 100 1.63 -23.43 6.33
N GLN A 101 0.92 -24.53 6.65
CA GLN A 101 0.61 -24.91 8.03
C GLN A 101 1.91 -25.29 8.76
N MET A 102 2.26 -24.55 9.81
CA MET A 102 3.51 -24.71 10.54
C MET A 102 3.58 -26.05 11.28
N PRO A 103 4.55 -26.92 11.01
CA PRO A 103 4.91 -27.99 11.93
C PRO A 103 5.58 -27.40 13.18
N LYS A 104 5.27 -27.95 14.35
CA LYS A 104 5.70 -27.45 15.68
C LYS A 104 7.22 -27.43 15.95
N GLU A 105 8.06 -27.90 15.08
CA GLU A 105 9.54 -27.83 15.16
C GLU A 105 10.12 -27.86 13.76
N ARG A 106 10.86 -26.81 13.39
CA ARG A 106 11.99 -26.81 12.44
C ARG A 106 12.16 -25.47 11.73
N ARG A 107 13.36 -25.25 11.19
CA ARG A 107 13.75 -24.16 10.29
C ARG A 107 12.67 -23.90 9.24
N GLN A 108 12.02 -22.77 9.33
CA GLN A 108 11.03 -22.36 8.35
C GLN A 108 11.74 -21.81 7.14
N ARG A 109 11.42 -22.30 5.96
CA ARG A 109 11.89 -21.76 4.69
C ARG A 109 10.80 -20.87 4.10
N SER A 110 11.12 -19.62 3.85
CA SER A 110 10.30 -18.73 3.02
C SER A 110 10.89 -18.70 1.61
N LEU A 111 10.02 -18.59 0.62
CA LEU A 111 10.40 -18.55 -0.79
C LEU A 111 9.83 -17.28 -1.43
N GLY A 112 10.68 -16.58 -2.15
CA GLY A 112 10.31 -15.41 -2.93
C GLY A 112 11.20 -15.28 -4.15
N SER A 113 11.05 -14.18 -4.84
CA SER A 113 11.86 -13.81 -6.00
C SER A 113 12.63 -12.51 -5.75
N GLY A 114 13.58 -12.23 -6.61
CA GLY A 114 14.28 -10.96 -6.66
C GLY A 114 14.73 -10.64 -8.09
N VAL A 115 15.14 -9.42 -8.29
CA VAL A 115 15.72 -8.97 -9.56
C VAL A 115 17.13 -8.45 -9.36
N VAL A 116 18.08 -8.97 -10.17
CA VAL A 116 19.46 -8.52 -10.16
C VAL A 116 19.55 -7.13 -10.77
N ILE A 117 20.05 -6.16 -10.02
CA ILE A 117 20.23 -4.78 -10.49
C ILE A 117 21.69 -4.40 -10.73
N ASP A 118 22.62 -5.06 -10.04
CA ASP A 118 24.07 -4.92 -10.28
C ASP A 118 24.77 -6.26 -10.00
N PRO A 119 25.06 -7.08 -11.02
CA PRO A 119 25.65 -8.39 -10.82
C PRO A 119 27.12 -8.32 -10.34
N LYS A 120 27.85 -7.24 -10.64
CA LYS A 120 29.24 -7.05 -10.19
C LYS A 120 29.31 -6.84 -8.68
N LYS A 121 28.40 -5.99 -8.15
CA LYS A 121 28.26 -5.78 -6.72
C LYS A 121 27.48 -6.91 -6.05
N GLY A 122 26.77 -7.75 -6.81
CA GLY A 122 25.88 -8.79 -6.32
C GLY A 122 24.57 -8.23 -5.75
N TYR A 123 24.10 -7.08 -6.20
CA TYR A 123 22.91 -6.41 -5.71
C TYR A 123 21.64 -6.96 -6.34
N ILE A 124 20.68 -7.27 -5.50
CA ILE A 124 19.37 -7.81 -5.84
C ILE A 124 18.32 -7.01 -5.09
N LEU A 125 17.31 -6.53 -5.81
CA LEU A 125 16.14 -5.88 -5.26
C LEU A 125 15.04 -6.92 -5.04
N THR A 126 14.36 -6.85 -3.89
CA THR A 126 13.27 -7.76 -3.51
C THR A 126 12.33 -7.08 -2.52
N ASN A 127 11.32 -7.79 -2.02
CA ASN A 127 10.47 -7.29 -0.94
C ASN A 127 11.12 -7.46 0.43
N ASN A 128 10.80 -6.52 1.35
CA ASN A 128 11.22 -6.62 2.74
C ASN A 128 10.65 -7.87 3.42
N HIS A 129 9.37 -8.21 3.18
CA HIS A 129 8.75 -9.38 3.81
C HIS A 129 9.41 -10.71 3.41
N VAL A 130 10.05 -10.80 2.23
CA VAL A 130 10.78 -11.98 1.77
C VAL A 130 12.01 -12.24 2.64
N VAL A 131 12.70 -11.19 3.09
CA VAL A 131 13.97 -11.27 3.83
C VAL A 131 13.88 -10.86 5.30
N ALA A 132 12.68 -10.43 5.76
CA ALA A 132 12.47 -10.07 7.14
C ALA A 132 12.70 -11.28 8.07
N ASN A 133 13.48 -11.07 9.14
CA ASN A 133 13.84 -12.10 10.12
C ASN A 133 14.61 -13.32 9.58
N ALA A 134 15.17 -13.23 8.37
CA ALA A 134 16.01 -14.27 7.82
C ALA A 134 17.35 -14.34 8.57
N GLU A 135 17.71 -15.52 9.10
CA GLU A 135 19.06 -15.79 9.60
C GLU A 135 20.01 -16.17 8.46
N GLU A 136 19.48 -16.87 7.45
CA GLU A 136 20.22 -17.20 6.24
C GLU A 136 19.39 -16.83 5.00
N ILE A 137 20.05 -16.23 4.02
CA ILE A 137 19.48 -15.90 2.72
C ILE A 137 20.32 -16.62 1.66
N ASN A 138 19.66 -17.44 0.85
CA ASN A 138 20.24 -18.09 -0.30
C ASN A 138 19.56 -17.60 -1.58
N VAL A 139 20.35 -17.21 -2.54
CA VAL A 139 19.92 -16.76 -3.86
C VAL A 139 20.28 -17.86 -4.86
N ARG A 140 19.33 -18.29 -5.68
CA ARG A 140 19.54 -19.28 -6.73
C ARG A 140 19.24 -18.67 -8.09
N LEU A 141 20.22 -18.77 -8.98
CA LEU A 141 20.09 -18.38 -10.38
C LEU A 141 19.36 -19.48 -11.18
N VAL A 142 18.96 -19.13 -12.38
CA VAL A 142 18.29 -20.04 -13.33
C VAL A 142 19.15 -21.25 -13.71
N ASP A 143 20.47 -21.06 -13.81
CA ASP A 143 21.41 -22.15 -14.10
C ASP A 143 21.67 -23.09 -12.90
N GLY A 144 20.97 -22.85 -11.79
CA GLY A 144 21.04 -23.65 -10.57
C GLY A 144 22.16 -23.24 -9.61
N LYS A 145 23.01 -22.28 -9.96
CA LYS A 145 24.05 -21.77 -9.06
C LYS A 145 23.45 -21.07 -7.85
N GLU A 146 24.01 -21.36 -6.68
CA GLU A 146 23.56 -20.81 -5.40
C GLU A 146 24.59 -19.86 -4.79
N TYR A 147 24.08 -18.78 -4.21
CA TYR A 147 24.88 -17.73 -3.58
C TYR A 147 24.30 -17.40 -2.21
N LYS A 148 25.16 -17.37 -1.19
CA LYS A 148 24.76 -16.78 0.10
C LYS A 148 24.68 -15.27 -0.03
N ALA A 149 23.64 -14.68 0.57
CA ALA A 149 23.42 -13.24 0.54
C ALA A 149 23.18 -12.70 1.95
N GLU A 150 23.28 -11.39 2.07
CA GLU A 150 22.99 -10.62 3.29
C GLU A 150 22.12 -9.41 2.94
N VAL A 151 21.36 -8.92 3.91
CA VAL A 151 20.57 -7.70 3.75
C VAL A 151 21.51 -6.52 3.82
N VAL A 152 21.51 -5.68 2.78
CA VAL A 152 22.23 -4.40 2.76
C VAL A 152 21.38 -3.32 3.42
N GLY A 153 20.12 -3.22 3.03
CA GLY A 153 19.16 -2.30 3.61
C GLY A 153 17.74 -2.73 3.32
N ARG A 154 16.82 -2.28 4.16
CA ARG A 154 15.41 -2.60 4.02
C ARG A 154 14.52 -1.45 4.43
N ASP A 155 13.36 -1.41 3.86
CA ASP A 155 12.31 -0.47 4.18
C ASP A 155 10.96 -1.19 4.38
N PRO A 156 10.60 -1.49 5.63
CA PRO A 156 9.32 -2.14 5.93
C PRO A 156 8.09 -1.33 5.51
N LYS A 157 8.21 0.00 5.37
CA LYS A 157 7.08 0.89 5.07
C LYS A 157 6.70 0.89 3.59
N THR A 158 7.61 0.58 2.68
CA THR A 158 7.35 0.38 1.26
C THR A 158 7.48 -1.07 0.83
N ASP A 159 7.80 -1.98 1.77
CA ASP A 159 8.05 -3.39 1.53
C ASP A 159 9.18 -3.65 0.53
N LEU A 160 10.23 -2.83 0.50
CA LEU A 160 11.42 -3.00 -0.33
C LEU A 160 12.63 -3.42 0.49
N ALA A 161 13.49 -4.25 -0.11
CA ALA A 161 14.78 -4.61 0.44
C ALA A 161 15.85 -4.72 -0.66
N LEU A 162 17.07 -4.32 -0.32
CA LEU A 162 18.27 -4.56 -1.10
C LEU A 162 19.09 -5.62 -0.40
N ILE A 163 19.38 -6.72 -1.09
CA ILE A 163 20.28 -7.76 -0.63
C ILE A 163 21.52 -7.82 -1.50
N LYS A 164 22.60 -8.38 -0.95
CA LYS A 164 23.89 -8.50 -1.61
C LYS A 164 24.42 -9.92 -1.48
N THR A 165 24.81 -10.52 -2.58
CA THR A 165 25.51 -11.80 -2.57
C THR A 165 26.99 -11.65 -2.15
N LYS A 166 27.52 -12.65 -1.46
CA LYS A 166 28.93 -12.63 -1.01
C LYS A 166 29.95 -12.65 -2.15
N LYS A 167 29.53 -13.04 -3.33
CA LYS A 167 30.33 -13.07 -4.57
C LYS A 167 29.55 -12.38 -5.68
N SER A 168 30.25 -11.88 -6.70
CA SER A 168 29.60 -11.40 -7.92
C SER A 168 28.74 -12.50 -8.54
N LEU A 169 27.63 -12.10 -9.13
CA LEU A 169 26.71 -13.01 -9.79
C LEU A 169 27.19 -13.30 -11.21
N ASP A 170 27.04 -14.55 -11.63
CA ASP A 170 27.33 -14.97 -13.01
C ASP A 170 26.12 -14.66 -13.91
N VAL A 171 25.80 -13.37 -14.01
CA VAL A 171 24.75 -12.80 -14.85
C VAL A 171 25.37 -11.71 -15.70
N LYS A 172 25.01 -11.67 -16.98
CA LYS A 172 25.64 -10.80 -17.98
C LYS A 172 25.46 -9.31 -17.65
N SER A 173 24.26 -8.93 -17.21
CA SER A 173 23.89 -7.55 -16.88
C SER A 173 22.88 -7.54 -15.73
N GLY A 174 22.68 -6.39 -15.09
CA GLY A 174 21.52 -6.14 -14.25
C GLY A 174 20.31 -5.76 -15.10
N ALA A 175 19.13 -6.02 -14.59
CA ALA A 175 17.89 -5.63 -15.23
C ALA A 175 17.80 -4.10 -15.38
N PRO A 176 17.46 -3.59 -16.56
CA PRO A 176 17.27 -2.15 -16.74
C PRO A 176 16.07 -1.69 -15.93
N LEU A 177 16.28 -0.66 -15.10
CA LEU A 177 15.20 -0.04 -14.32
C LEU A 177 14.52 1.02 -15.19
N GLY A 178 13.27 0.78 -15.55
CA GLY A 178 12.46 1.67 -16.36
C GLY A 178 11.96 2.91 -15.60
N ASP A 179 10.88 3.49 -16.09
CA ASP A 179 10.20 4.63 -15.49
C ASP A 179 8.72 4.32 -15.31
N SER A 180 8.31 4.06 -14.06
CA SER A 180 6.93 3.72 -13.71
C SER A 180 5.94 4.87 -13.92
N ASP A 181 6.42 6.13 -14.00
CA ASP A 181 5.53 7.28 -14.22
C ASP A 181 5.08 7.39 -15.67
N THR A 182 5.89 6.90 -16.61
CA THR A 182 5.62 6.98 -18.05
C THR A 182 4.71 5.87 -18.57
N VAL A 183 4.63 4.74 -17.84
CA VAL A 183 3.79 3.59 -18.24
C VAL A 183 2.31 3.95 -18.12
N LYS A 184 1.51 3.60 -19.14
CA LYS A 184 0.09 3.93 -19.23
C LYS A 184 -0.80 2.73 -18.90
N VAL A 185 -1.95 3.01 -18.33
CA VAL A 185 -3.01 2.01 -18.16
C VAL A 185 -3.38 1.41 -19.54
N GLY A 186 -3.48 0.09 -19.60
CA GLY A 186 -3.70 -0.68 -20.81
C GLY A 186 -2.43 -1.19 -21.50
N GLU A 187 -1.24 -0.75 -21.09
CA GLU A 187 0.02 -1.31 -21.62
C GLU A 187 0.27 -2.73 -21.10
N TRP A 188 0.79 -3.59 -21.96
CA TRP A 188 1.20 -4.95 -21.58
C TRP A 188 2.31 -4.94 -20.57
N VAL A 189 2.16 -5.80 -19.56
CA VAL A 189 3.15 -6.02 -18.52
C VAL A 189 3.34 -7.51 -18.27
N MET A 190 4.54 -7.88 -17.84
CA MET A 190 4.93 -9.26 -17.59
C MET A 190 5.54 -9.39 -16.20
N ALA A 191 4.94 -10.21 -15.34
CA ALA A 191 5.48 -10.57 -14.05
C ALA A 191 6.26 -11.87 -14.16
N ILE A 192 7.49 -11.87 -13.64
CA ILE A 192 8.34 -13.06 -13.59
C ILE A 192 8.71 -13.35 -12.14
N GLY A 193 8.60 -14.63 -11.78
CA GLY A 193 9.08 -15.14 -10.51
C GLY A 193 9.79 -16.48 -10.68
N ASN A 194 10.46 -16.91 -9.62
CA ASN A 194 11.09 -18.21 -9.53
C ASN A 194 10.77 -18.89 -8.18
N PRO A 195 9.50 -19.28 -7.97
CA PRO A 195 9.00 -19.67 -6.64
C PRO A 195 9.72 -20.87 -6.01
N PHE A 196 10.21 -21.80 -6.81
CA PHE A 196 10.81 -23.05 -6.31
C PHE A 196 12.27 -23.23 -6.74
N GLY A 197 12.83 -22.27 -7.47
CA GLY A 197 14.19 -22.36 -7.99
C GLY A 197 14.38 -23.47 -9.05
N LEU A 198 13.30 -24.07 -9.53
CA LEU A 198 13.31 -25.15 -10.51
C LEU A 198 12.91 -24.65 -11.89
N GLU A 199 11.88 -23.83 -11.99
CA GLU A 199 11.39 -23.27 -13.24
C GLU A 199 10.82 -21.85 -13.00
N ARG A 200 10.92 -21.02 -14.03
CA ARG A 200 10.37 -19.66 -14.02
C ARG A 200 8.86 -19.71 -14.14
N THR A 201 8.17 -18.91 -13.37
CA THR A 201 6.77 -18.62 -13.59
C THR A 201 6.64 -17.26 -14.27
N VAL A 202 6.08 -17.25 -15.45
CA VAL A 202 5.81 -16.05 -16.23
C VAL A 202 4.31 -15.86 -16.33
N THR A 203 3.85 -14.68 -15.97
CA THR A 203 2.45 -14.28 -16.16
C THR A 203 2.40 -12.95 -16.88
N VAL A 204 1.40 -12.78 -17.72
CA VAL A 204 1.24 -11.60 -18.58
C VAL A 204 -0.15 -11.03 -18.38
N GLY A 205 -0.25 -9.74 -18.43
CA GLY A 205 -1.47 -8.97 -18.35
C GLY A 205 -1.23 -7.54 -18.77
N ILE A 206 -2.07 -6.65 -18.30
CA ILE A 206 -1.95 -5.22 -18.55
C ILE A 206 -1.75 -4.44 -17.26
N LEU A 207 -1.25 -3.22 -17.36
CA LEU A 207 -1.34 -2.26 -16.29
C LEU A 207 -2.80 -1.79 -16.18
N SER A 208 -3.49 -2.22 -15.12
CA SER A 208 -4.93 -1.96 -14.92
C SER A 208 -5.19 -0.59 -14.28
N ALA A 209 -4.29 -0.13 -13.39
CA ALA A 209 -4.37 1.17 -12.73
C ALA A 209 -3.02 1.58 -12.13
N LYS A 210 -2.92 2.86 -11.73
CA LYS A 210 -1.77 3.44 -11.01
C LYS A 210 -2.26 4.15 -9.76
N GLY A 211 -1.36 4.37 -8.80
CA GLY A 211 -1.66 5.15 -7.61
C GLY A 211 -2.62 4.47 -6.63
N ARG A 212 -2.67 3.13 -6.62
CA ARG A 212 -3.60 2.41 -5.75
C ARG A 212 -3.16 2.47 -4.29
N VAL A 213 -4.08 2.93 -3.45
CA VAL A 213 -3.97 2.88 -1.99
C VAL A 213 -4.85 1.73 -1.51
N ILE A 214 -4.24 0.72 -0.90
CA ILE A 214 -4.91 -0.52 -0.51
C ILE A 214 -4.85 -0.76 1.00
N GLY A 215 -4.24 0.16 1.77
CA GLY A 215 -4.11 0.07 3.22
C GLY A 215 -3.00 -0.86 3.70
N ALA A 216 -2.08 -1.27 2.79
CA ALA A 216 -0.94 -2.10 3.13
C ALA A 216 0.15 -1.33 3.89
N GLY A 217 0.22 -0.03 3.69
CA GLY A 217 1.19 0.82 4.35
C GLY A 217 0.91 2.32 4.18
N PRO A 218 1.61 3.16 4.95
CA PRO A 218 1.39 4.60 4.91
C PRO A 218 1.85 5.27 3.61
N TYR A 219 2.58 4.56 2.76
CA TYR A 219 3.12 5.08 1.51
C TYR A 219 2.62 4.30 0.29
N ASP A 220 1.41 3.76 0.39
CA ASP A 220 0.78 3.04 -0.71
C ASP A 220 0.71 3.90 -1.98
N ASP A 221 1.20 3.35 -3.07
CA ASP A 221 1.18 3.94 -4.42
C ASP A 221 1.38 2.83 -5.45
N PHE A 222 0.53 1.80 -5.41
CA PHE A 222 0.77 0.60 -6.20
C PHE A 222 0.37 0.74 -7.66
N LEU A 223 1.12 0.05 -8.51
CA LEU A 223 0.70 -0.35 -9.84
C LEU A 223 -0.24 -1.55 -9.70
N GLN A 224 -1.41 -1.49 -10.31
CA GLN A 224 -2.35 -2.61 -10.37
C GLN A 224 -2.24 -3.31 -11.72
N THR A 225 -2.21 -4.63 -11.73
CA THR A 225 -2.18 -5.46 -12.94
C THR A 225 -3.11 -6.67 -12.81
N ASP A 226 -3.59 -7.18 -13.93
CA ASP A 226 -4.29 -8.46 -14.04
C ASP A 226 -3.35 -9.61 -14.40
N ALA A 227 -2.06 -9.34 -14.65
CA ALA A 227 -1.04 -10.39 -14.65
C ALA A 227 -1.11 -11.14 -13.31
N ALA A 228 -1.23 -12.45 -13.36
CA ALA A 228 -1.43 -13.26 -12.16
C ALA A 228 -0.21 -13.15 -11.22
N ILE A 229 -0.41 -12.54 -10.06
CA ILE A 229 0.56 -12.52 -8.96
C ILE A 229 0.20 -13.66 -8.02
N ASN A 230 1.14 -14.57 -7.80
CA ASN A 230 0.97 -15.76 -6.98
C ASN A 230 2.14 -15.90 -5.99
N PRO A 231 1.99 -16.76 -4.95
CA PRO A 231 3.09 -17.12 -4.09
C PRO A 231 4.32 -17.51 -4.90
N GLY A 232 5.42 -16.78 -4.69
CA GLY A 232 6.71 -16.98 -5.33
C GLY A 232 7.13 -15.96 -6.36
N ASN A 233 6.24 -15.18 -6.99
CA ASN A 233 6.68 -14.03 -7.78
C ASN A 233 6.73 -12.70 -6.99
N SER A 234 6.36 -12.71 -5.70
CA SER A 234 6.63 -11.59 -4.77
C SER A 234 8.13 -11.32 -4.65
N GLY A 235 8.52 -10.06 -4.75
CA GLY A 235 9.91 -9.60 -4.81
C GLY A 235 10.53 -9.67 -6.21
N GLY A 236 9.92 -10.39 -7.15
CA GLY A 236 10.30 -10.42 -8.55
C GLY A 236 9.83 -9.18 -9.32
N PRO A 237 10.38 -8.96 -10.51
CA PRO A 237 10.06 -7.79 -11.32
C PRO A 237 8.72 -7.88 -12.04
N LEU A 238 8.10 -6.72 -12.25
CA LEU A 238 7.11 -6.45 -13.26
C LEU A 238 7.81 -5.72 -14.41
N PHE A 239 7.83 -6.33 -15.59
CA PHE A 239 8.48 -5.78 -16.78
C PHE A 239 7.47 -5.10 -17.70
N ASN A 240 7.91 -4.08 -18.43
CA ASN A 240 7.23 -3.59 -19.63
C ASN A 240 7.68 -4.38 -20.88
N MET A 241 7.11 -4.04 -22.04
CA MET A 241 7.44 -4.71 -23.31
C MET A 241 8.83 -4.40 -23.87
N LYS A 242 9.61 -3.51 -23.22
CA LYS A 242 11.00 -3.23 -23.55
C LYS A 242 11.98 -4.04 -22.70
N GLY A 243 11.49 -4.87 -21.77
CA GLY A 243 12.32 -5.59 -20.81
C GLY A 243 12.84 -4.71 -19.67
N GLU A 244 12.22 -3.55 -19.45
CA GLU A 244 12.57 -2.67 -18.34
C GLU A 244 11.68 -3.00 -17.14
N VAL A 245 12.29 -3.05 -15.94
CA VAL A 245 11.55 -3.22 -14.68
C VAL A 245 10.77 -1.94 -14.39
N ILE A 246 9.45 -2.04 -14.32
CA ILE A 246 8.55 -0.93 -13.98
C ILE A 246 7.96 -1.04 -12.57
N GLY A 247 8.10 -2.21 -11.94
CA GLY A 247 7.65 -2.44 -10.57
C GLY A 247 8.23 -3.69 -9.95
N ILE A 248 8.07 -3.83 -8.64
CA ILE A 248 8.39 -5.03 -7.85
C ILE A 248 7.08 -5.64 -7.39
N ASN A 249 6.79 -6.86 -7.83
CA ASN A 249 5.57 -7.59 -7.46
C ASN A 249 5.54 -7.80 -5.95
N THR A 250 4.41 -7.50 -5.30
CA THR A 250 4.35 -7.62 -3.83
C THR A 250 3.11 -8.35 -3.32
N ALA A 251 1.93 -8.04 -3.83
CA ALA A 251 0.70 -8.42 -3.16
C ALA A 251 -0.43 -8.75 -4.12
N ILE A 252 -1.41 -9.51 -3.59
CA ILE A 252 -2.72 -9.72 -4.20
C ILE A 252 -3.80 -9.38 -3.18
N VAL A 253 -4.98 -8.94 -3.65
CA VAL A 253 -6.18 -8.90 -2.81
C VAL A 253 -6.76 -10.30 -2.76
N ALA A 254 -6.80 -10.91 -1.58
CA ALA A 254 -7.26 -12.29 -1.39
C ALA A 254 -8.72 -12.53 -1.85
N THR A 255 -9.54 -11.47 -1.88
CA THR A 255 -10.95 -11.52 -2.26
C THR A 255 -11.23 -11.28 -3.74
N GLY A 256 -10.19 -10.95 -4.57
CA GLY A 256 -10.34 -10.62 -5.99
C GLY A 256 -9.43 -11.46 -6.88
N GLN A 257 -9.98 -12.18 -7.85
CA GLN A 257 -9.18 -12.83 -8.90
C GLN A 257 -8.73 -11.79 -9.92
N GLY A 258 -7.48 -11.88 -10.40
CA GLY A 258 -6.96 -10.97 -11.42
C GLY A 258 -6.63 -9.56 -10.90
N ILE A 259 -6.34 -9.41 -9.59
CA ILE A 259 -5.92 -8.15 -9.00
C ILE A 259 -4.56 -8.36 -8.33
N GLY A 260 -3.51 -8.03 -9.06
CA GLY A 260 -2.13 -8.01 -8.57
C GLY A 260 -1.63 -6.59 -8.34
N PHE A 261 -0.68 -6.44 -7.43
CA PHE A 261 -0.05 -5.16 -7.10
C PHE A 261 1.46 -5.25 -7.17
N ALA A 262 2.07 -4.20 -7.70
CA ALA A 262 3.52 -4.04 -7.72
C ALA A 262 3.90 -2.64 -7.18
N ILE A 263 5.00 -2.58 -6.45
CA ILE A 263 5.60 -1.32 -5.99
C ILE A 263 6.25 -0.65 -7.20
N PRO A 264 5.91 0.62 -7.53
CA PRO A 264 6.52 1.33 -8.65
C PRO A 264 8.05 1.37 -8.56
N ILE A 265 8.72 1.14 -9.68
CA ILE A 265 10.19 1.12 -9.70
C ILE A 265 10.82 2.47 -9.37
N ASN A 266 10.13 3.58 -9.62
CA ASN A 266 10.64 4.90 -9.25
C ASN A 266 10.79 5.05 -7.74
N ILE A 267 9.89 4.46 -6.93
CA ILE A 267 10.05 4.39 -5.47
C ILE A 267 11.35 3.64 -5.11
N ALA A 268 11.60 2.50 -5.73
CA ALA A 268 12.83 1.75 -5.50
C ALA A 268 14.08 2.56 -5.90
N LYS A 269 14.06 3.23 -7.06
CA LYS A 269 15.18 4.08 -7.53
C LYS A 269 15.48 5.24 -6.56
N GLU A 270 14.46 5.86 -5.99
CA GLU A 270 14.61 6.93 -5.00
C GLU A 270 15.20 6.41 -3.68
N LEU A 271 14.83 5.19 -3.28
CA LEU A 271 15.27 4.58 -2.02
C LEU A 271 16.63 3.88 -2.13
N LEU A 272 17.07 3.42 -3.32
CA LEU A 272 18.31 2.67 -3.51
C LEU A 272 19.54 3.33 -2.84
N PRO A 273 19.80 4.66 -2.96
CA PRO A 273 20.95 5.29 -2.30
C PRO A 273 20.91 5.21 -0.78
N GLN A 274 19.72 5.10 -0.19
CA GLN A 274 19.54 4.97 1.25
C GLN A 274 19.60 3.49 1.68
N LEU A 275 19.02 2.59 0.89
CA LEU A 275 19.12 1.14 1.08
C LEU A 275 20.58 0.68 1.03
N GLU A 276 21.41 1.22 0.12
CA GLU A 276 22.86 0.98 0.08
C GLU A 276 23.57 1.41 1.37
N LYS A 277 23.04 2.40 2.11
CA LYS A 277 23.55 2.86 3.40
C LYS A 277 22.95 2.12 4.60
N GLY A 278 22.07 1.16 4.36
CA GLY A 278 21.49 0.28 5.38
C GLY A 278 20.22 0.81 6.05
N LYS A 279 19.90 2.10 5.95
CA LYS A 279 18.73 2.69 6.61
C LYS A 279 18.05 3.74 5.74
N VAL A 280 16.73 3.64 5.62
CA VAL A 280 15.90 4.67 4.98
C VAL A 280 15.49 5.68 6.04
N ILE A 281 15.87 6.92 5.85
CA ILE A 281 15.51 8.06 6.71
C ILE A 281 14.53 8.92 5.93
N ARG A 282 13.31 9.05 6.43
CA ARG A 282 12.25 9.84 5.81
C ARG A 282 12.18 11.24 6.34
N GLY A 283 11.78 12.16 5.48
CA GLY A 283 11.35 13.47 5.90
C GLY A 283 10.11 13.41 6.77
N TRP A 284 9.98 14.36 7.66
CA TRP A 284 8.89 14.49 8.61
C TRP A 284 8.55 15.95 8.88
N LEU A 285 7.24 16.23 9.01
CA LEU A 285 6.73 17.54 9.38
C LEU A 285 6.21 17.58 10.82
N GLY A 286 5.58 16.51 11.28
CA GLY A 286 4.91 16.47 12.57
C GLY A 286 3.53 17.12 12.51
N VAL A 287 2.73 16.70 11.54
CA VAL A 287 1.31 17.06 11.38
C VAL A 287 0.45 15.82 11.27
N SER A 288 -0.78 15.89 11.80
CA SER A 288 -1.87 15.00 11.44
C SER A 288 -2.63 15.65 10.29
N ILE A 289 -2.92 14.90 9.25
CA ILE A 289 -3.57 15.40 8.03
C ILE A 289 -4.79 14.57 7.70
N GLN A 290 -5.79 15.20 7.10
CA GLN A 290 -7.01 14.56 6.64
C GLN A 290 -7.42 15.03 5.25
N GLU A 291 -8.31 14.27 4.62
CA GLU A 291 -8.86 14.55 3.31
C GLU A 291 -9.75 15.79 3.35
N VAL A 292 -9.69 16.58 2.29
CA VAL A 292 -10.57 17.72 2.06
C VAL A 292 -11.80 17.23 1.32
N THR A 293 -12.87 16.91 2.05
CA THR A 293 -14.16 16.55 1.46
C THR A 293 -14.86 17.78 0.86
N GLU A 294 -15.88 17.59 0.02
CA GLU A 294 -16.64 18.71 -0.57
C GLU A 294 -17.24 19.65 0.50
N ASP A 295 -17.72 19.09 1.63
CA ASP A 295 -18.29 19.89 2.70
C ASP A 295 -17.24 20.67 3.48
N ILE A 296 -16.06 20.08 3.67
CA ILE A 296 -14.89 20.78 4.22
C ILE A 296 -14.46 21.89 3.24
N ALA A 297 -14.35 21.60 1.95
CA ALA A 297 -13.99 22.60 0.94
C ALA A 297 -14.95 23.80 0.96
N LYS A 298 -16.26 23.58 1.02
CA LYS A 298 -17.27 24.64 1.16
C LYS A 298 -17.07 25.46 2.44
N SER A 299 -16.82 24.79 3.58
CA SER A 299 -16.60 25.42 4.88
C SER A 299 -15.35 26.31 4.90
N PHE A 300 -14.29 25.87 4.22
CA PHE A 300 -13.03 26.59 4.09
C PHE A 300 -12.99 27.52 2.87
N LYS A 301 -14.10 27.67 2.11
CA LYS A 301 -14.24 28.50 0.92
C LYS A 301 -13.24 28.18 -0.19
N LEU A 302 -12.96 26.90 -0.39
CA LEU A 302 -12.12 26.40 -1.47
C LEU A 302 -12.95 26.27 -2.76
N GLU A 303 -12.30 26.48 -3.89
CA GLU A 303 -12.91 26.24 -5.21
C GLU A 303 -13.05 24.76 -5.54
N LYS A 304 -12.17 23.93 -4.98
CA LYS A 304 -12.12 22.47 -5.21
C LYS A 304 -11.84 21.74 -3.90
N ALA A 305 -12.31 20.50 -3.81
CA ALA A 305 -12.00 19.58 -2.71
C ALA A 305 -10.63 18.92 -2.94
N GLU A 306 -9.57 19.70 -2.93
CA GLU A 306 -8.18 19.26 -3.16
C GLU A 306 -7.28 19.79 -2.04
N GLY A 307 -6.18 19.07 -1.77
CA GLY A 307 -5.21 19.43 -0.74
C GLY A 307 -5.19 18.48 0.45
N ALA A 308 -4.37 18.81 1.44
CA ALA A 308 -4.29 18.09 2.70
C ALA A 308 -4.60 19.05 3.86
N LEU A 309 -5.70 18.81 4.57
CA LEU A 309 -6.10 19.62 5.73
C LEU A 309 -5.25 19.21 6.94
N VAL A 310 -4.58 20.18 7.55
CA VAL A 310 -3.85 20.00 8.81
C VAL A 310 -4.86 19.94 9.97
N ALA A 311 -5.08 18.73 10.49
CA ALA A 311 -5.97 18.49 11.62
C ALA A 311 -5.29 18.82 12.96
N GLU A 312 -3.97 18.57 13.03
CA GLU A 312 -3.16 18.82 14.22
C GLU A 312 -1.70 19.11 13.86
N VAL A 313 -1.05 19.93 14.67
CA VAL A 313 0.40 20.19 14.60
C VAL A 313 1.04 19.70 15.89
N ILE A 314 2.02 18.82 15.77
CA ILE A 314 2.74 18.25 16.91
C ILE A 314 3.68 19.33 17.49
N GLU A 315 3.67 19.45 18.80
CA GLU A 315 4.56 20.38 19.54
C GLU A 315 6.03 20.07 19.26
N ASP A 316 6.86 21.09 19.20
CA ASP A 316 8.29 21.01 18.87
C ASP A 316 8.64 20.47 17.48
N SER A 317 7.63 20.22 16.64
CA SER A 317 7.79 19.69 15.29
C SER A 317 8.38 20.71 14.29
N PRO A 318 8.87 20.22 13.13
CA PRO A 318 9.20 21.08 11.99
C PRO A 318 8.04 21.93 11.49
N ALA A 319 6.82 21.40 11.54
CA ALA A 319 5.60 22.09 11.13
C ALA A 319 5.32 23.30 12.03
N GLU A 320 5.31 23.12 13.34
CA GLU A 320 5.14 24.20 14.31
C GLU A 320 6.18 25.27 14.15
N LYS A 321 7.48 24.89 14.08
CA LYS A 321 8.61 25.82 13.89
C LYS A 321 8.56 26.59 12.57
N SER A 322 7.79 26.08 11.61
CA SER A 322 7.59 26.71 10.30
C SER A 322 6.35 27.59 10.23
N GLY A 323 5.56 27.62 11.31
CA GLY A 323 4.31 28.38 11.39
C GLY A 323 3.14 27.73 10.67
N LEU A 324 3.18 26.40 10.44
CA LEU A 324 2.00 25.62 10.09
C LEU A 324 1.03 25.59 11.28
N GLU A 325 -0.25 25.73 11.02
CA GLU A 325 -1.28 25.79 12.04
C GLU A 325 -2.40 24.79 11.71
N ARG A 326 -3.12 24.36 12.73
CA ARG A 326 -4.36 23.61 12.57
C ARG A 326 -5.35 24.41 11.71
N GLY A 327 -5.95 23.75 10.72
CA GLY A 327 -6.86 24.38 9.76
C GLY A 327 -6.19 24.85 8.48
N ASP A 328 -4.86 24.77 8.37
CA ASP A 328 -4.20 25.01 7.10
C ASP A 328 -4.53 23.90 6.10
N ILE A 329 -4.74 24.25 4.84
CA ILE A 329 -4.88 23.29 3.76
C ILE A 329 -3.64 23.39 2.87
N VAL A 330 -2.80 22.36 2.91
CA VAL A 330 -1.58 22.31 2.10
C VAL A 330 -1.96 21.95 0.67
N ILE A 331 -1.65 22.85 -0.27
CA ILE A 331 -1.96 22.71 -1.71
C ILE A 331 -0.72 22.55 -2.58
N SER A 332 0.47 22.88 -2.06
CA SER A 332 1.74 22.67 -2.75
C SER A 332 2.85 22.39 -1.74
N PHE A 333 3.80 21.53 -2.09
CA PHE A 333 4.95 21.20 -1.27
C PHE A 333 6.18 20.97 -2.16
N ASP A 334 7.26 21.69 -1.91
CA ASP A 334 8.52 21.69 -2.69
C ASP A 334 8.28 21.88 -4.21
N GLY A 335 7.33 22.78 -4.56
CA GLY A 335 6.97 23.10 -5.94
C GLY A 335 6.09 22.06 -6.64
N LYS A 336 5.67 20.98 -5.95
CA LYS A 336 4.73 19.97 -6.45
C LYS A 336 3.33 20.26 -5.93
N ASN A 337 2.32 20.12 -6.78
CA ASN A 337 0.93 20.19 -6.35
C ASN A 337 0.59 19.07 -5.36
N VAL A 338 -0.27 19.36 -4.40
CA VAL A 338 -0.78 18.41 -3.39
C VAL A 338 -2.29 18.34 -3.55
N ALA A 339 -2.79 17.29 -4.17
CA ALA A 339 -4.22 17.08 -4.35
C ALA A 339 -4.84 16.26 -3.21
N SER A 340 -4.04 15.51 -2.44
CA SER A 340 -4.52 14.62 -1.37
C SER A 340 -3.54 14.51 -0.21
N PRO A 341 -3.98 14.07 1.00
CA PRO A 341 -3.09 13.75 2.12
C PRO A 341 -1.98 12.77 1.78
N ASN A 342 -2.29 11.74 0.99
CA ASN A 342 -1.30 10.73 0.58
C ASN A 342 -0.19 11.34 -0.28
N GLU A 343 -0.51 12.29 -1.14
CA GLU A 343 0.49 13.01 -1.94
C GLU A 343 1.40 13.86 -1.07
N LEU A 344 0.84 14.60 -0.09
CA LEU A 344 1.64 15.35 0.87
C LEU A 344 2.56 14.43 1.67
N GLN A 345 2.02 13.33 2.17
CA GLN A 345 2.77 12.36 2.96
C GLN A 345 3.95 11.79 2.17
N ARG A 346 3.75 11.41 0.90
CA ARG A 346 4.83 10.95 0.02
C ARG A 346 5.84 12.06 -0.27
N ALA A 347 5.37 13.25 -0.62
CA ALA A 347 6.26 14.37 -0.92
C ALA A 347 7.16 14.72 0.27
N VAL A 348 6.60 14.73 1.48
CA VAL A 348 7.36 14.95 2.72
C VAL A 348 8.34 13.82 2.98
N ALA A 349 7.90 12.57 2.90
CA ALA A 349 8.73 11.40 3.16
C ALA A 349 9.95 11.30 2.24
N ASN A 350 9.77 11.68 0.97
CA ASN A 350 10.84 11.68 -0.05
C ASN A 350 11.76 12.88 0.04
N THR A 351 11.43 13.88 0.87
CA THR A 351 12.29 15.06 1.05
C THR A 351 13.35 14.75 2.11
N PRO A 352 14.65 14.90 1.79
CA PRO A 352 15.73 14.67 2.74
C PRO A 352 15.58 15.53 3.99
N PRO A 353 15.86 14.97 5.19
CA PRO A 353 15.91 15.75 6.42
C PRO A 353 16.87 16.96 6.29
N ASN A 354 16.51 18.04 6.97
CA ASN A 354 17.19 19.35 6.96
C ASN A 354 17.07 20.14 5.66
N LYS A 355 16.45 19.60 4.59
CA LYS A 355 16.12 20.40 3.41
C LYS A 355 15.08 21.47 3.78
N ARG A 356 15.27 22.69 3.29
CA ARG A 356 14.27 23.75 3.36
C ARG A 356 13.47 23.77 2.07
N VAL A 357 12.15 23.67 2.21
CA VAL A 357 11.22 23.65 1.09
C VAL A 357 10.13 24.71 1.29
N LYS A 358 9.48 25.11 0.21
CA LYS A 358 8.30 25.96 0.27
C LYS A 358 7.06 25.06 0.34
N ALA A 359 6.15 25.39 1.26
CA ALA A 359 4.81 24.85 1.31
C ALA A 359 3.82 25.98 1.08
N GLU A 360 2.88 25.81 0.16
CA GLU A 360 1.78 26.73 -0.02
C GLU A 360 0.56 26.17 0.69
N VAL A 361 -0.04 27.00 1.54
CA VAL A 361 -1.22 26.65 2.32
C VAL A 361 -2.33 27.68 2.09
N ILE A 362 -3.57 27.21 2.20
CA ILE A 362 -4.72 28.10 2.29
C ILE A 362 -5.10 28.22 3.78
N ARG A 363 -5.08 29.44 4.30
CA ARG A 363 -5.48 29.80 5.67
C ARG A 363 -6.43 30.98 5.58
N ASP A 364 -7.64 30.85 6.17
CA ASP A 364 -8.71 31.86 6.14
C ASP A 364 -9.05 32.32 4.70
N GLY A 365 -9.06 31.37 3.74
CA GLY A 365 -9.35 31.64 2.33
C GLY A 365 -8.23 32.39 1.57
N LYS A 366 -7.03 32.53 2.15
CA LYS A 366 -5.88 33.21 1.54
C LYS A 366 -4.71 32.24 1.39
N THR A 367 -4.08 32.24 0.22
CA THR A 367 -2.85 31.47 0.00
C THR A 367 -1.69 32.13 0.73
N ARG A 368 -0.93 31.35 1.47
CA ARG A 368 0.32 31.73 2.15
C ARG A 368 1.43 30.76 1.78
N THR A 369 2.65 31.29 1.65
CA THR A 369 3.84 30.48 1.41
C THR A 369 4.65 30.41 2.70
N LEU A 370 4.86 29.20 3.20
CA LEU A 370 5.67 28.91 4.38
C LEU A 370 7.00 28.27 3.94
N THR A 371 8.08 28.59 4.65
CA THR A 371 9.37 27.89 4.45
C THR A 371 9.53 26.84 5.55
N VAL A 372 9.47 25.58 5.18
CA VAL A 372 9.53 24.46 6.11
C VAL A 372 10.90 23.80 6.06
N LYS A 373 11.56 23.66 7.20
CA LYS A 373 12.74 22.80 7.34
C LYS A 373 12.29 21.40 7.70
N VAL A 374 12.35 20.47 6.76
CA VAL A 374 11.93 19.09 6.95
C VAL A 374 12.78 18.41 8.03
N GLY A 375 12.16 17.76 9.01
CA GLY A 375 12.84 16.95 10.03
C GLY A 375 13.12 15.55 9.56
N ALA A 376 13.88 14.78 10.33
CA ALA A 376 13.93 13.33 10.19
C ALA A 376 12.73 12.72 10.89
N MET A 377 12.08 11.73 10.26
CA MET A 377 11.02 10.97 10.92
C MET A 377 11.62 10.30 12.17
N PRO A 378 11.05 10.53 13.36
CA PRO A 378 11.53 9.87 14.56
C PRO A 378 11.48 8.34 14.40
N ASP A 379 12.49 7.62 14.89
CA ASP A 379 12.48 6.15 14.91
C ASP A 379 11.31 5.62 15.77
N GLU A 380 10.89 6.41 16.73
CA GLU A 380 9.68 6.22 17.52
C GLU A 380 8.78 7.45 17.36
N ILE A 381 7.55 7.22 16.88
CA ILE A 381 6.46 8.20 17.07
C ILE A 381 6.33 8.36 18.59
N PRO A 382 6.16 9.58 19.15
CA PRO A 382 5.98 9.78 20.57
C PRO A 382 5.03 8.70 21.11
N GLU A 383 5.38 8.09 22.24
CA GLU A 383 4.68 6.92 22.82
C GLU A 383 3.18 7.13 23.04
N THR A 384 2.74 8.37 22.96
CA THR A 384 1.33 8.77 23.07
C THR A 384 0.40 8.16 22.00
N ALA A 385 0.93 7.72 20.84
CA ALA A 385 0.14 7.16 19.74
C ALA A 385 0.33 5.65 19.52
N LYS A 386 1.19 4.96 20.26
CA LYS A 386 1.38 3.50 20.12
C LYS A 386 0.43 2.71 20.98
N ALA A 387 -0.27 1.77 20.37
CA ALA A 387 -0.95 0.70 21.11
C ALA A 387 0.08 -0.14 21.87
N VAL A 388 -0.21 -0.41 23.12
CA VAL A 388 0.65 -1.16 24.04
C VAL A 388 -0.08 -2.40 24.47
N THR A 389 0.46 -3.57 24.17
CA THR A 389 -0.04 -4.82 24.74
C THR A 389 0.67 -5.07 26.07
N THR A 390 -0.12 -5.44 27.07
CA THR A 390 0.36 -5.69 28.43
C THR A 390 0.23 -7.18 28.76
N GLY A 391 0.98 -7.66 29.75
CA GLY A 391 0.84 -9.03 30.28
C GLY A 391 -0.54 -9.34 30.87
N LEU A 392 -1.48 -8.39 30.79
CA LEU A 392 -2.89 -8.53 31.20
C LEU A 392 -3.80 -8.95 30.03
N GLY A 393 -3.25 -9.19 28.82
CA GLY A 393 -4.00 -9.44 27.60
C GLY A 393 -4.80 -8.22 27.11
N LEU A 394 -4.39 -7.01 27.48
CA LEU A 394 -5.00 -5.77 27.04
C LEU A 394 -4.07 -5.05 26.07
N THR A 395 -4.62 -4.68 24.92
CA THR A 395 -3.99 -3.70 24.04
C THR A 395 -4.57 -2.34 24.35
N VAL A 396 -3.72 -1.40 24.75
CA VAL A 396 -4.13 -0.08 25.20
C VAL A 396 -3.42 1.03 24.43
N GLN A 397 -4.09 2.16 24.31
CA GLN A 397 -3.57 3.32 23.61
C GLN A 397 -3.99 4.60 24.33
N THR A 398 -3.14 5.63 24.34
CA THR A 398 -3.55 6.96 24.81
C THR A 398 -4.73 7.45 23.98
N LEU A 399 -5.78 7.93 24.61
CA LEU A 399 -6.93 8.49 23.91
C LEU A 399 -6.51 9.80 23.24
N THR A 400 -6.42 9.78 21.92
CA THR A 400 -6.23 10.97 21.10
C THR A 400 -7.60 11.49 20.61
N PRO A 401 -7.70 12.76 20.16
CA PRO A 401 -8.94 13.27 19.58
C PRO A 401 -9.53 12.41 18.46
N GLU A 402 -8.67 11.81 17.61
CA GLU A 402 -9.08 10.93 16.51
C GLU A 402 -9.64 9.61 17.02
N LEU A 403 -8.99 9.02 18.04
CA LEU A 403 -9.50 7.81 18.71
C LEU A 403 -10.78 8.11 19.49
N ALA A 404 -10.87 9.30 20.08
CA ALA A 404 -12.08 9.73 20.75
C ALA A 404 -13.27 9.74 19.77
N GLU A 405 -13.12 10.29 18.58
CA GLU A 405 -14.16 10.23 17.54
C GLU A 405 -14.48 8.79 17.10
N GLN A 406 -13.46 7.96 16.89
CA GLN A 406 -13.66 6.58 16.43
C GLN A 406 -14.42 5.71 17.45
N PHE A 407 -14.32 6.05 18.74
CA PHE A 407 -14.92 5.30 19.85
C PHE A 407 -16.02 6.05 20.58
N ASP A 408 -16.59 7.10 19.97
CA ASP A 408 -17.68 7.94 20.52
C ASP A 408 -17.35 8.59 21.88
N TRP A 409 -16.08 9.01 22.06
CA TRP A 409 -15.65 9.77 23.23
C TRP A 409 -15.60 11.27 22.95
N PRO A 410 -15.82 12.14 23.97
CA PRO A 410 -15.55 13.56 23.83
C PRO A 410 -14.11 13.83 23.45
N ARG A 411 -13.85 14.79 22.56
CA ARG A 411 -12.51 15.11 22.04
C ARG A 411 -11.49 15.55 23.10
N ASP A 412 -12.00 16.14 24.20
CA ASP A 412 -11.23 16.62 25.35
C ASP A 412 -11.11 15.59 26.47
N GLU A 413 -11.68 14.41 26.28
CA GLU A 413 -11.59 13.32 27.25
C GLU A 413 -10.15 12.79 27.30
N LYS A 414 -9.64 12.52 28.51
CA LYS A 414 -8.30 11.97 28.72
C LYS A 414 -8.38 10.59 29.34
N GLY A 415 -7.39 9.76 29.05
CA GLY A 415 -7.28 8.42 29.59
C GLY A 415 -6.58 7.46 28.64
N VAL A 416 -6.58 6.20 28.99
CA VAL A 416 -6.02 5.13 28.20
C VAL A 416 -7.13 4.22 27.67
N LEU A 417 -7.31 4.23 26.37
CA LEU A 417 -8.34 3.46 25.67
C LEU A 417 -7.91 2.02 25.50
N ILE A 418 -8.77 1.07 25.81
CA ILE A 418 -8.60 -0.34 25.48
C ILE A 418 -9.02 -0.56 24.05
N THR A 419 -8.06 -0.83 23.19
CA THR A 419 -8.29 -1.05 21.74
C THR A 419 -8.50 -2.51 21.40
N ASP A 420 -8.03 -3.43 22.24
CA ASP A 420 -8.29 -4.86 22.08
C ASP A 420 -8.16 -5.60 23.41
N VAL A 421 -8.88 -6.73 23.55
CA VAL A 421 -8.86 -7.59 24.74
C VAL A 421 -8.69 -9.04 24.28
N GLU A 422 -7.63 -9.69 24.70
CA GLU A 422 -7.34 -11.08 24.37
C GLU A 422 -8.31 -12.03 25.11
N SER A 423 -8.94 -12.94 24.37
CA SER A 423 -9.86 -13.92 24.94
C SER A 423 -9.16 -14.83 25.93
N GLY A 424 -9.76 -15.04 27.12
CA GLY A 424 -9.17 -15.86 28.18
C GLY A 424 -8.06 -15.18 28.97
N SER A 425 -7.81 -13.89 28.76
CA SER A 425 -6.83 -13.11 29.52
C SER A 425 -7.43 -12.57 30.82
N ALA A 426 -6.54 -12.17 31.74
CA ALA A 426 -6.94 -11.53 32.98
C ALA A 426 -7.83 -10.29 32.75
N GLY A 427 -7.57 -9.52 31.67
CA GLY A 427 -8.42 -8.40 31.25
C GLY A 427 -9.82 -8.83 30.83
N ALA A 428 -9.93 -9.94 30.06
CA ALA A 428 -11.21 -10.50 29.64
C ALA A 428 -12.00 -11.07 30.81
N GLU A 429 -11.35 -11.80 31.72
CA GLU A 429 -11.97 -12.36 32.93
C GLU A 429 -12.46 -11.27 33.88
N ALA A 430 -11.74 -10.16 34.00
CA ALA A 430 -12.18 -8.98 34.71
C ALA A 430 -13.37 -8.26 34.05
N GLY A 431 -13.78 -8.66 32.83
CA GLY A 431 -14.89 -8.07 32.11
C GLY A 431 -14.57 -6.77 31.38
N LEU A 432 -13.30 -6.48 31.14
CA LEU A 432 -12.88 -5.36 30.30
C LEU A 432 -13.20 -5.64 28.83
N ARG A 433 -13.47 -4.59 28.06
CA ARG A 433 -13.89 -4.68 26.67
C ARG A 433 -13.19 -3.63 25.82
N ARG A 434 -13.07 -3.91 24.54
CA ARG A 434 -12.69 -2.89 23.55
C ARG A 434 -13.62 -1.67 23.64
N GLY A 435 -13.03 -0.48 23.66
CA GLY A 435 -13.74 0.78 23.81
C GLY A 435 -13.81 1.28 25.25
N ASP A 436 -13.39 0.51 26.24
CA ASP A 436 -13.29 0.97 27.63
C ASP A 436 -12.15 1.98 27.79
N LEU A 437 -12.38 3.02 28.57
CA LEU A 437 -11.40 4.04 28.88
C LEU A 437 -10.94 3.93 30.32
N VAL A 438 -9.67 3.57 30.53
CA VAL A 438 -9.05 3.51 31.84
C VAL A 438 -8.67 4.93 32.27
N LYS A 439 -9.23 5.38 33.40
CA LYS A 439 -9.03 6.72 33.97
C LYS A 439 -8.06 6.71 35.14
N GLU A 440 -8.08 5.63 35.97
CA GLU A 440 -7.22 5.48 37.12
C GLU A 440 -6.78 4.02 37.31
N ILE A 441 -5.61 3.83 37.88
CA ILE A 441 -5.10 2.56 38.39
C ILE A 441 -4.68 2.77 39.84
N ASN A 442 -5.25 1.96 40.77
CA ASN A 442 -5.01 2.08 42.20
C ASN A 442 -5.20 3.53 42.70
N ARG A 443 -6.28 4.21 42.23
CA ARG A 443 -6.63 5.59 42.55
C ARG A 443 -5.61 6.64 42.08
N GLN A 444 -4.70 6.28 41.19
CA GLN A 444 -3.81 7.22 40.53
C GLN A 444 -4.30 7.47 39.08
N ALA A 445 -4.44 8.74 38.73
CA ALA A 445 -4.89 9.11 37.41
C ALA A 445 -3.95 8.60 36.30
N VAL A 446 -4.55 8.19 35.18
CA VAL A 446 -3.83 7.68 34.01
C VAL A 446 -4.32 8.44 32.79
N GLU A 447 -3.46 9.27 32.23
CA GLU A 447 -3.76 10.08 31.03
C GLU A 447 -3.11 9.54 29.77
N ASP A 448 -2.04 8.74 29.91
CA ASP A 448 -1.27 8.20 28.78
C ASP A 448 -0.77 6.76 29.02
N THR A 449 -0.35 6.09 27.94
CA THR A 449 0.18 4.73 28.01
C THR A 449 1.48 4.60 28.80
N LYS A 450 2.26 5.66 28.96
CA LYS A 450 3.48 5.66 29.76
C LYS A 450 3.17 5.57 31.25
N GLN A 451 2.18 6.36 31.71
CA GLN A 451 1.68 6.29 33.09
C GLN A 451 1.02 4.94 33.36
N TYR A 452 0.23 4.44 32.42
CA TYR A 452 -0.37 3.11 32.47
C TYR A 452 0.66 2.02 32.67
N LYS A 453 1.69 1.94 31.79
CA LYS A 453 2.80 0.96 31.90
C LYS A 453 3.52 1.03 33.24
N ARG A 454 3.81 2.24 33.72
CA ARG A 454 4.48 2.45 34.97
C ARG A 454 3.68 1.93 36.15
N LEU A 455 2.35 2.10 36.15
CA LEU A 455 1.49 1.67 37.25
C LEU A 455 1.24 0.16 37.21
N VAL A 456 0.98 -0.40 36.04
CA VAL A 456 0.82 -1.85 35.84
C VAL A 456 2.13 -2.59 36.16
N GLY A 457 3.27 -2.07 35.69
CA GLY A 457 4.58 -2.70 35.91
C GLY A 457 5.09 -2.68 37.37
N LYS A 458 4.42 -1.97 38.28
CA LYS A 458 4.70 -2.00 39.71
C LYS A 458 4.00 -3.14 40.43
N ALA A 459 2.96 -3.70 39.84
CA ALA A 459 2.20 -4.76 40.46
C ALA A 459 2.92 -6.10 40.31
N LYS A 460 2.89 -6.90 41.37
CA LYS A 460 3.52 -8.22 41.44
C LYS A 460 2.53 -9.32 41.03
N ALA A 461 3.05 -10.46 40.61
CA ALA A 461 2.22 -11.64 40.35
C ALA A 461 1.36 -11.98 41.57
N GLY A 462 0.07 -12.25 41.36
CA GLY A 462 -0.92 -12.48 42.42
C GLY A 462 -1.50 -11.20 43.05
N GLU A 463 -1.04 -10.01 42.68
CA GLU A 463 -1.55 -8.73 43.19
C GLU A 463 -2.72 -8.27 42.32
N SER A 464 -3.77 -7.70 42.98
CA SER A 464 -4.94 -7.16 42.27
C SER A 464 -4.76 -5.67 42.04
N LEU A 465 -4.99 -5.25 40.79
CA LEU A 465 -5.07 -3.85 40.39
C LEU A 465 -6.51 -3.37 40.40
N LEU A 466 -6.76 -2.23 41.04
CA LEU A 466 -8.05 -1.55 40.98
C LEU A 466 -8.05 -0.54 39.82
N LEU A 467 -8.86 -0.78 38.81
CA LEU A 467 -9.01 0.13 37.68
C LEU A 467 -10.32 0.90 37.80
N PHE A 468 -10.27 2.23 37.60
CA PHE A 468 -11.44 3.05 37.38
C PHE A 468 -11.64 3.22 35.87
N VAL A 469 -12.75 2.70 35.37
CA VAL A 469 -13.02 2.54 33.94
C VAL A 469 -14.30 3.28 33.57
N LYS A 470 -14.27 3.93 32.41
CA LYS A 470 -15.44 4.57 31.79
C LYS A 470 -15.81 3.79 30.52
N ARG A 471 -17.07 3.37 30.41
CA ARG A 471 -17.65 2.67 29.26
C ARG A 471 -18.90 3.43 28.79
N GLY A 472 -18.80 4.14 27.69
CA GLY A 472 -19.84 5.09 27.27
C GLY A 472 -20.13 6.12 28.38
N SER A 473 -21.37 6.24 28.82
CA SER A 473 -21.76 7.15 29.90
C SER A 473 -21.57 6.62 31.31
N ARG A 474 -21.17 5.34 31.48
CA ARG A 474 -21.05 4.68 32.79
C ARG A 474 -19.62 4.61 33.26
N THR A 475 -19.42 4.87 34.57
CA THR A 475 -18.14 4.68 35.23
C THR A 475 -18.26 3.61 36.32
N PHE A 476 -17.23 2.78 36.47
CA PHE A 476 -17.22 1.71 37.45
C PHE A 476 -15.79 1.32 37.80
N TYR A 477 -15.64 0.65 38.94
CA TYR A 477 -14.38 0.06 39.34
C TYR A 477 -14.34 -1.43 38.94
N ILE A 478 -13.19 -1.88 38.44
CA ILE A 478 -12.88 -3.27 38.17
C ILE A 478 -11.60 -3.65 38.91
N THR A 479 -11.58 -4.83 39.49
CA THR A 479 -10.35 -5.45 39.98
C THR A 479 -9.85 -6.46 38.97
N LEU A 480 -8.55 -6.39 38.69
CA LEU A 480 -7.87 -7.27 37.76
C LEU A 480 -6.68 -7.90 38.49
N THR A 481 -6.65 -9.21 38.56
CA THR A 481 -5.57 -9.95 39.27
C THR A 481 -4.53 -10.42 38.28
N LEU A 482 -3.26 -10.12 38.57
CA LEU A 482 -2.14 -10.63 37.77
C LEU A 482 -1.97 -12.12 38.08
N GLU A 483 -2.03 -12.95 37.03
CA GLU A 483 -1.75 -14.37 37.19
C GLU A 483 -0.33 -14.60 37.74
N SER A 484 -0.19 -15.54 38.67
CA SER A 484 1.11 -16.08 39.04
C SER A 484 1.57 -17.05 37.97
N GLU A 485 2.73 -16.80 37.33
CA GLU A 485 3.37 -17.76 36.42
C GLU A 485 3.53 -19.14 37.06
#